data_3bcf4a919cdf32a01d8cefc7142d6cf6
#
_entry.id   3bcf4a919cdf32a01d8cefc7142d6cf6
#
_cell.length_a   1.000
_cell.length_b   1.000
_cell.length_c   1.000
_cell.angle_alpha   90.00
_cell.angle_beta   90.00
_cell.angle_gamma   90.00
#
_symmetry.space_group_name_H-M   'P 1'
#
loop_
_entity.id
_entity.type
_entity.pdbx_description
1 polymer ?
#
loop_
_entity_poly.entity_id
_entity_poly.type
_entity_poly.pdbx_seq_one_letter_code
_entity_poly.pdbx_strand_id
1 'polypeptide(L)'
;MSSSSKLNSLSVHWWPNRPRPRPTLEPSPTEYRALVGSLQYLSLTRPDISFATNKLAQFMQNPSTMHWLALKRLLRYLAGSCDKGIFISATAPLNFHAYSDVDWAGDKDDYISTTGYLLYLGD
;
A
#
# COMPACT_ATOMS: atom_id res chain seq x y z
N MET A 1 18.78 -11.17 -40.02
CA MET A 1 19.44 -10.08 -39.29
C MET A 1 18.71 -8.78 -39.56
N SER A 2 17.99 -8.34 -38.64
CA SER A 2 17.16 -7.19 -38.86
C SER A 2 17.92 -5.88 -38.72
N SER A 3 17.70 -4.96 -39.66
CA SER A 3 18.22 -3.59 -39.59
C SER A 3 17.70 -2.83 -38.36
N SER A 4 16.61 -3.28 -37.75
CA SER A 4 16.03 -2.67 -36.55
C SER A 4 16.92 -2.80 -35.32
N SER A 5 17.69 -3.88 -35.15
CA SER A 5 18.61 -4.01 -34.01
C SER A 5 19.80 -3.06 -34.11
N LYS A 6 20.28 -2.76 -35.33
CA LYS A 6 21.31 -1.76 -35.57
C LYS A 6 20.81 -0.34 -35.33
N LEU A 7 19.58 -0.04 -35.74
CA LEU A 7 18.95 1.26 -35.48
C LEU A 7 18.72 1.51 -33.99
N ASN A 8 18.34 0.49 -33.23
CA ASN A 8 18.17 0.60 -31.79
C ASN A 8 19.50 0.84 -31.06
N SER A 9 20.58 0.18 -31.46
CA SER A 9 21.90 0.41 -30.89
C SER A 9 22.46 1.78 -31.26
N LEU A 10 22.23 2.27 -32.47
CA LEU A 10 22.58 3.62 -32.88
C LEU A 10 21.80 4.68 -32.16
N SER A 11 20.49 4.51 -31.94
CA SER A 11 19.66 5.47 -31.19
C SER A 11 20.09 5.59 -29.74
N VAL A 12 20.51 4.52 -29.09
CA VAL A 12 21.07 4.52 -27.73
C VAL A 12 22.43 5.25 -27.69
N HIS A 13 23.22 5.16 -28.75
CA HIS A 13 24.55 5.76 -28.83
C HIS A 13 24.52 7.27 -29.09
N TRP A 14 23.51 7.75 -29.85
CA TRP A 14 23.40 9.15 -30.25
C TRP A 14 22.71 10.06 -29.19
N TRP A 15 22.13 9.48 -28.13
CA TRP A 15 21.43 10.23 -27.10
C TRP A 15 22.02 9.96 -25.71
N PRO A 16 23.24 10.48 -25.42
CA PRO A 16 23.89 10.22 -24.14
C PRO A 16 23.11 10.80 -22.93
N ASN A 17 22.26 11.79 -23.17
CA ASN A 17 21.45 12.46 -22.14
C ASN A 17 19.99 12.03 -22.14
N ARG A 18 19.66 10.97 -22.88
CA ARG A 18 18.32 10.41 -22.78
C ARG A 18 18.12 9.95 -21.34
N PRO A 19 17.14 10.50 -20.61
CA PRO A 19 16.86 9.98 -19.30
C PRO A 19 16.60 8.49 -19.47
N ARG A 20 17.42 7.69 -18.82
CA ARG A 20 17.19 6.25 -18.80
C ARG A 20 15.73 6.06 -18.43
N PRO A 21 14.94 5.31 -19.20
CA PRO A 21 13.63 4.96 -18.73
C PRO A 21 13.88 4.40 -17.35
N ARG A 22 13.27 5.04 -16.36
CA ARG A 22 13.26 4.46 -15.02
C ARG A 22 12.83 3.02 -15.23
N PRO A 23 13.59 2.05 -14.73
CA PRO A 23 13.12 0.71 -14.81
C PRO A 23 11.68 0.78 -14.32
N THR A 24 10.75 0.50 -15.19
CA THR A 24 9.40 0.20 -14.78
C THR A 24 9.60 -1.01 -13.89
N LEU A 25 9.77 -0.74 -12.61
CA LEU A 25 9.77 -1.76 -11.60
C LEU A 25 8.40 -2.41 -11.75
N GLU A 26 8.38 -3.45 -12.55
CA GLU A 26 7.31 -4.42 -12.49
C GLU A 26 7.18 -4.74 -11.01
N PRO A 27 6.03 -4.49 -10.39
CA PRO A 27 5.93 -4.66 -8.96
C PRO A 27 6.23 -6.10 -8.60
N SER A 28 7.38 -6.31 -7.99
CA SER A 28 7.73 -7.62 -7.46
C SER A 28 6.68 -7.99 -6.40
N PRO A 29 5.99 -9.13 -6.53
CA PRO A 29 5.04 -9.57 -5.50
C PRO A 29 5.67 -9.65 -4.11
N THR A 30 6.94 -9.96 -4.04
CA THR A 30 7.69 -10.03 -2.78
C THR A 30 7.84 -8.66 -2.13
N GLU A 31 8.19 -7.64 -2.90
CA GLU A 31 8.28 -6.25 -2.41
C GLU A 31 6.91 -5.73 -1.98
N TYR A 32 5.87 -6.02 -2.75
CA TYR A 32 4.51 -5.66 -2.40
C TYR A 32 4.10 -6.24 -1.05
N ARG A 33 4.32 -7.54 -0.84
CA ARG A 33 3.99 -8.24 0.42
C ARG A 33 4.76 -7.66 1.60
N ALA A 34 6.05 -7.39 1.42
CA ALA A 34 6.90 -6.82 2.46
C ALA A 34 6.41 -5.43 2.88
N LEU A 35 6.09 -4.56 1.91
CA LEU A 35 5.58 -3.23 2.18
C LEU A 35 4.20 -3.25 2.85
N VAL A 36 3.28 -4.05 2.35
CA VAL A 36 1.93 -4.17 2.94
C VAL A 36 2.00 -4.76 4.34
N GLY A 37 2.87 -5.75 4.58
CA GLY A 37 3.10 -6.29 5.91
C GLY A 37 3.62 -5.24 6.90
N SER A 38 4.54 -4.40 6.47
CA SER A 38 5.04 -3.27 7.28
C SER A 38 3.94 -2.26 7.58
N LEU A 39 3.07 -1.97 6.60
CA LEU A 39 1.94 -1.07 6.78
C LEU A 39 0.88 -1.64 7.72
N GLN A 40 0.64 -2.95 7.69
CA GLN A 40 -0.25 -3.61 8.65
C GLN A 40 0.25 -3.44 10.08
N TYR A 41 1.54 -3.56 10.30
CA TYR A 41 2.13 -3.30 11.61
C TYR A 41 2.00 -1.83 12.01
N LEU A 42 2.29 -0.91 11.09
CA LEU A 42 2.16 0.53 11.34
C LEU A 42 0.72 0.94 11.64
N SER A 43 -0.28 0.26 11.07
CA SER A 43 -1.69 0.58 11.29
C SER A 43 -2.13 0.44 12.75
N LEU A 44 -1.37 -0.25 13.58
CA LEU A 44 -1.61 -0.32 15.03
C LEU A 44 -1.52 1.05 15.71
N THR A 45 -0.63 1.91 15.21
CA THR A 45 -0.44 3.28 15.72
C THR A 45 -1.04 4.35 14.80
N ARG A 46 -1.40 3.97 13.60
CA ARG A 46 -1.97 4.85 12.56
C ARG A 46 -3.27 4.24 12.03
N PRO A 47 -4.38 4.33 12.78
CA PRO A 47 -5.65 3.73 12.35
C PRO A 47 -6.24 4.38 11.10
N ASP A 48 -5.83 5.58 10.74
CA ASP A 48 -6.24 6.27 9.52
C ASP A 48 -5.84 5.52 8.23
N ILE A 49 -4.78 4.70 8.27
CA ILE A 49 -4.35 3.89 7.13
C ILE A 49 -4.91 2.46 7.16
N SER A 50 -5.61 2.09 8.20
CA SER A 50 -6.04 0.70 8.43
C SER A 50 -6.91 0.16 7.30
N PHE A 51 -7.89 0.93 6.87
CA PHE A 51 -8.79 0.53 5.78
C PHE A 51 -8.03 0.30 4.47
N ALA A 52 -7.19 1.27 4.08
CA ALA A 52 -6.41 1.17 2.85
C ALA A 52 -5.43 -0.01 2.89
N THR A 53 -4.77 -0.20 4.03
CA THR A 53 -3.82 -1.30 4.23
C THR A 53 -4.51 -2.65 4.14
N ASN A 54 -5.66 -2.82 4.78
CA ASN A 54 -6.43 -4.07 4.72
C ASN A 54 -6.92 -4.36 3.31
N LYS A 55 -7.33 -3.33 2.58
CA LYS A 55 -7.73 -3.48 1.18
C LYS A 55 -6.57 -3.95 0.30
N LEU A 56 -5.39 -3.36 0.45
CA LEU A 56 -4.19 -3.77 -0.27
C LEU A 56 -3.73 -5.18 0.11
N ALA A 57 -3.93 -5.59 1.36
CA ALA A 57 -3.58 -6.93 1.84
C ALA A 57 -4.38 -8.05 1.17
N GLN A 58 -5.57 -7.76 0.69
CA GLN A 58 -6.40 -8.73 -0.03
C GLN A 58 -5.76 -9.19 -1.35
N PHE A 59 -4.86 -8.42 -1.91
CA PHE A 59 -4.21 -8.66 -3.21
C PHE A 59 -2.75 -9.09 -3.11
N MET A 60 -2.32 -9.56 -1.95
CA MET A 60 -0.93 -9.98 -1.71
C MET A 60 -0.50 -11.17 -2.59
N GLN A 61 -1.44 -12.04 -2.96
CA GLN A 61 -1.14 -13.23 -3.75
C GLN A 61 -0.83 -12.88 -5.21
N ASN A 62 -1.55 -11.93 -5.76
CA ASN A 62 -1.40 -11.51 -7.14
C ASN A 62 -1.65 -10.01 -7.28
N PRO A 63 -0.68 -9.17 -6.86
CA PRO A 63 -0.84 -7.73 -6.97
C PRO A 63 -0.75 -7.28 -8.43
N SER A 64 -1.68 -6.43 -8.82
CA SER A 64 -1.67 -5.78 -10.14
C SER A 64 -0.98 -4.41 -10.07
N THR A 65 -0.73 -3.83 -11.25
CA THR A 65 -0.21 -2.46 -11.37
C THR A 65 -1.09 -1.44 -10.62
N MET A 66 -2.41 -1.63 -10.65
CA MET A 66 -3.36 -0.77 -9.94
C MET A 66 -3.16 -0.82 -8.43
N HIS A 67 -2.95 -2.01 -7.88
CA HIS A 67 -2.68 -2.19 -6.46
C HIS A 67 -1.35 -1.54 -6.06
N TRP A 68 -0.34 -1.64 -6.92
CA TRP A 68 0.95 -1.00 -6.71
C TRP A 68 0.86 0.53 -6.72
N LEU A 69 0.06 1.09 -7.63
CA LEU A 69 -0.19 2.53 -7.66
C LEU A 69 -0.92 3.01 -6.40
N ALA A 70 -1.89 2.23 -5.92
CA ALA A 70 -2.59 2.53 -4.68
C ALA A 70 -1.65 2.47 -3.47
N LEU A 71 -0.76 1.48 -3.42
CA LEU A 71 0.27 1.37 -2.39
C LEU A 71 1.21 2.59 -2.40
N LYS A 72 1.68 3.01 -3.57
CA LYS A 72 2.51 4.22 -3.70
C LYS A 72 1.80 5.47 -3.21
N ARG A 73 0.51 5.59 -3.49
CA ARG A 73 -0.31 6.71 -3.01
C ARG A 73 -0.38 6.71 -1.48
N LEU A 74 -0.58 5.56 -0.87
CA LEU A 74 -0.59 5.41 0.58
C LEU A 74 0.76 5.78 1.20
N LEU A 75 1.86 5.35 0.59
CA LEU A 75 3.22 5.70 1.05
C LEU A 75 3.47 7.21 0.98
N ARG A 76 2.99 7.89 -0.06
CA ARG A 76 3.08 9.35 -0.15
C ARG A 76 2.26 10.04 0.93
N TYR A 77 1.08 9.54 1.22
CA TYR A 77 0.25 10.05 2.32
C TYR A 77 0.99 9.94 3.66
N LEU A 78 1.60 8.80 3.92
CA LEU A 78 2.38 8.59 5.14
C LEU A 78 3.59 9.51 5.21
N ALA A 79 4.31 9.69 4.12
CA ALA A 79 5.46 10.58 4.05
C ALA A 79 5.07 12.04 4.33
N GLY A 80 3.89 12.46 3.88
CA GLY A 80 3.37 13.81 4.13
C GLY A 80 2.72 13.99 5.51
N SER A 81 2.54 12.94 6.28
CA SER A 81 1.85 12.96 7.57
C SER A 81 2.61 12.22 8.68
N CYS A 82 3.94 12.15 8.58
CA CYS A 82 4.76 11.43 9.55
C CYS A 82 4.77 12.05 10.96
N ASP A 83 4.36 13.30 11.07
CA ASP A 83 4.17 14.02 12.33
C ASP A 83 2.85 13.68 13.05
N LYS A 84 1.96 12.95 12.38
CA LYS A 84 0.65 12.57 12.93
C LYS A 84 0.71 11.19 13.56
N GLY A 85 -0.05 11.03 14.62
CA GLY A 85 -0.13 9.76 15.33
C GLY A 85 -1.22 9.81 16.41
N ILE A 86 -1.40 8.72 17.10
CA ILE A 86 -2.31 8.65 18.24
C ILE A 86 -1.59 9.23 19.46
N PHE A 87 -2.24 10.19 20.11
CA PHE A 87 -1.78 10.66 21.42
C PHE A 87 -2.34 9.75 22.50
N ILE A 88 -1.46 9.11 23.25
CA ILE A 88 -1.83 8.27 24.39
C ILE A 88 -1.52 9.05 25.66
N SER A 89 -2.57 9.44 26.36
CA SER A 89 -2.41 10.12 27.66
C SER A 89 -2.11 9.11 28.75
N ALA A 90 -1.06 9.35 29.53
CA ALA A 90 -0.71 8.51 30.67
C ALA A 90 -1.73 8.55 31.81
N THR A 91 -2.61 9.58 31.82
CA THR A 91 -3.62 9.79 32.85
C THR A 91 -5.03 9.44 32.41
N ALA A 92 -5.20 8.98 31.18
CA ALA A 92 -6.51 8.60 30.65
C ALA A 92 -7.05 7.37 31.40
N PRO A 93 -8.37 7.36 31.73
CA PRO A 93 -8.97 6.16 32.30
C PRO A 93 -8.91 5.00 31.28
N LEU A 94 -8.64 3.81 31.77
CA LEU A 94 -8.54 2.61 30.93
C LEU A 94 -9.94 2.06 30.60
N ASN A 95 -10.71 2.84 29.86
CA ASN A 95 -11.97 2.37 29.34
C ASN A 95 -11.74 1.61 28.03
N PHE A 96 -12.36 0.46 27.92
CA PHE A 96 -12.25 -0.37 26.73
C PHE A 96 -13.49 -0.21 25.86
N HIS A 97 -13.31 0.23 24.64
CA HIS A 97 -14.37 0.37 23.65
C HIS A 97 -14.07 -0.53 22.46
N ALA A 98 -15.03 -1.32 22.07
CA ALA A 98 -14.92 -2.21 20.94
C ALA A 98 -16.05 -1.93 19.94
N TYR A 99 -15.67 -1.76 18.69
CA TYR A 99 -16.59 -1.60 17.57
C TYR A 99 -16.30 -2.68 16.54
N SER A 100 -17.34 -3.31 16.04
CA SER A 100 -17.23 -4.27 14.95
C SER A 100 -18.10 -3.84 13.79
N ASP A 101 -17.59 -4.01 12.59
CA ASP A 101 -18.32 -3.77 11.37
C ASP A 101 -18.10 -4.94 10.42
N VAL A 102 -19.17 -5.35 9.74
CA VAL A 102 -19.13 -6.44 8.77
C VAL A 102 -19.63 -5.91 7.44
N ASP A 103 -18.75 -5.86 6.47
CA ASP A 103 -19.12 -5.61 5.09
C ASP A 103 -19.49 -6.94 4.42
N TRP A 104 -20.78 -7.23 4.42
CA TRP A 104 -21.30 -8.48 3.86
C TRP A 104 -21.20 -8.45 2.34
N ALA A 105 -20.38 -9.37 1.78
CA ALA A 105 -20.17 -9.50 0.33
C ALA A 105 -19.84 -8.15 -0.35
N GLY A 106 -19.05 -7.30 0.32
CA GLY A 106 -18.68 -5.98 -0.17
C GLY A 106 -17.78 -5.99 -1.39
N ASP A 107 -17.06 -7.07 -1.62
CA ASP A 107 -16.34 -7.29 -2.86
C ASP A 107 -17.25 -8.01 -3.86
N LYS A 108 -17.55 -7.32 -4.96
CA LYS A 108 -18.43 -7.83 -6.00
C LYS A 108 -17.79 -8.90 -6.88
N ASP A 109 -16.47 -9.00 -6.84
CA ASP A 109 -15.74 -9.94 -7.69
C ASP A 109 -15.73 -11.34 -7.11
N ASP A 110 -15.61 -11.48 -5.81
CA ASP A 110 -15.53 -12.77 -5.13
C ASP A 110 -16.57 -13.00 -4.02
N TYR A 111 -17.41 -12.00 -3.75
CA TYR A 111 -18.47 -12.04 -2.72
C TYR A 111 -17.96 -12.37 -1.32
N ILE A 112 -16.71 -12.02 -1.02
CA ILE A 112 -16.13 -12.21 0.30
C ILE A 112 -16.60 -11.11 1.25
N SER A 113 -17.03 -11.50 2.43
CA SER A 113 -17.37 -10.57 3.51
C SER A 113 -16.10 -10.15 4.25
N THR A 114 -15.97 -8.86 4.48
CA THR A 114 -14.87 -8.32 5.27
C THR A 114 -15.39 -7.89 6.64
N THR A 115 -14.78 -8.42 7.70
CA THR A 115 -15.09 -8.04 9.07
C THR A 115 -13.99 -7.11 9.59
N GLY A 116 -14.37 -5.93 10.06
CA GLY A 116 -13.48 -4.99 10.70
C GLY A 116 -13.78 -4.89 12.20
N TYR A 117 -12.71 -4.80 13.00
CA TYR A 117 -12.80 -4.53 14.42
C TYR A 117 -12.01 -3.28 14.76
N LEU A 118 -12.56 -2.44 15.61
CA LEU A 118 -11.86 -1.27 16.12
C LEU A 118 -11.91 -1.32 17.63
N LEU A 119 -10.75 -1.38 18.26
CA LEU A 119 -10.59 -1.45 19.70
C LEU A 119 -9.93 -0.16 20.17
N TYR A 120 -10.58 0.49 21.14
CA TYR A 120 -10.03 1.67 21.81
C TYR A 120 -9.78 1.36 23.27
N LEU A 121 -8.66 1.87 23.76
CA LEU A 121 -8.30 1.83 25.16
C LEU A 121 -8.06 3.29 25.63
N GLY A 122 -8.91 3.75 26.52
CA GLY A 122 -8.92 5.14 26.98
C GLY A 122 -10.07 5.94 26.40
N ASP A 123 -10.04 7.23 26.58
CA ASP A 123 -11.06 8.15 26.05
C ASP A 123 -10.75 8.56 24.60
#